data_c689087d56351a2e4b84be223c50b731
#
_entry.id   c689087d56351a2e4b84be223c50b731
#
_cell.length_a   1.000
_cell.length_b   1.000
_cell.length_c   1.000
_cell.angle_alpha   90.00
_cell.angle_beta   90.00
_cell.angle_gamma   90.00
#
_symmetry.space_group_name_H-M   'P 1'
#
loop_
_entity.id
_entity.type
_entity.pdbx_description
1 polymer ?
#
loop_
_entity_poly.entity_id
_entity_poly.type
_entity_poly.pdbx_seq_one_letter_code
_entity_poly.pdbx_strand_id
1 'polypeptide(L)'
;RNMGKNMSSGYKVWKYAETLIPGGNMLLSKRPDYFIPYKWPTYYSRAKGCNVWDLDGKKYVDFSAMGIGTSLLGYSNNKINKEAMLAIKNGVVSTLNCHEDVRLAEYFLKFNKWADMVKFTRSGGEALAVSIRLARAYSGKDKVLICGYHGWHDWYLSTNLKNKNSL
;
A
#
# COMPACT_ATOMS: atom_id res chain seq x y z
N ARG A 1 28.79 17.57 -17.84
CA ARG A 1 29.78 17.68 -16.75
C ARG A 1 29.65 16.46 -15.87
N ASN A 2 30.52 15.48 -16.05
CA ASN A 2 30.83 14.30 -15.18
C ASN A 2 29.73 13.74 -14.26
N MET A 3 28.54 13.42 -14.75
CA MET A 3 27.53 12.69 -13.99
C MET A 3 27.62 11.15 -14.15
N GLY A 4 28.65 10.65 -14.83
CA GLY A 4 28.73 9.22 -15.20
C GLY A 4 29.45 8.31 -14.21
N LYS A 5 30.12 8.81 -13.17
CA LYS A 5 31.08 7.99 -12.40
C LYS A 5 30.63 7.51 -11.01
N ASN A 6 29.48 7.99 -10.45
CA ASN A 6 29.06 7.54 -9.11
C ASN A 6 27.53 7.51 -8.93
N MET A 7 26.78 6.89 -9.85
CA MET A 7 25.37 6.63 -9.62
C MET A 7 25.19 5.48 -8.62
N SER A 8 24.33 5.66 -7.61
CA SER A 8 23.95 4.61 -6.67
C SER A 8 23.33 3.41 -7.40
N SER A 9 23.45 2.24 -6.81
CA SER A 9 22.83 1.00 -7.33
C SER A 9 21.31 1.18 -7.46
N GLY A 10 20.66 1.83 -6.51
CA GLY A 10 19.23 2.14 -6.57
C GLY A 10 18.84 2.99 -7.78
N TYR A 11 19.65 3.99 -8.12
CA TYR A 11 19.37 4.83 -9.29
C TYR A 11 19.57 4.09 -10.62
N LYS A 12 20.55 3.19 -10.71
CA LYS A 12 20.73 2.33 -11.89
C LYS A 12 19.52 1.42 -12.11
N VAL A 13 19.02 0.80 -11.05
CA VAL A 13 17.80 -0.01 -11.08
C VAL A 13 16.59 0.84 -11.49
N TRP A 14 16.48 2.05 -10.98
CA TRP A 14 15.40 2.97 -11.37
C TRP A 14 15.41 3.26 -12.86
N LYS A 15 16.56 3.61 -13.44
CA LYS A 15 16.68 3.85 -14.87
C LYS A 15 16.29 2.64 -15.72
N TYR A 16 16.61 1.46 -15.27
CA TYR A 16 16.17 0.23 -15.91
C TYR A 16 14.67 -0.01 -15.74
N ALA A 17 14.13 0.24 -14.55
CA ALA A 17 12.70 0.10 -14.29
C ALA A 17 11.83 1.02 -15.19
N GLU A 18 12.30 2.22 -15.50
CA GLU A 18 11.61 3.14 -16.43
C GLU A 18 11.43 2.53 -17.84
N THR A 19 12.25 1.56 -18.24
CA THR A 19 12.11 0.86 -19.54
C THR A 19 11.14 -0.32 -19.48
N LEU A 20 10.81 -0.81 -18.29
CA LEU A 20 10.01 -2.02 -18.09
C LEU A 20 8.62 -1.74 -17.53
N ILE A 21 8.49 -0.68 -16.73
CA ILE A 21 7.30 -0.36 -15.95
C ILE A 21 6.84 1.06 -16.32
N PRO A 22 5.60 1.24 -16.77
CA PRO A 22 5.07 2.58 -17.00
C PRO A 22 5.21 3.45 -15.73
N GLY A 23 5.90 4.59 -15.87
CA GLY A 23 6.23 5.47 -14.73
C GLY A 23 7.31 4.95 -13.78
N GLY A 24 7.98 3.82 -14.10
CA GLY A 24 9.13 3.27 -13.38
C GLY A 24 8.80 2.53 -12.07
N ASN A 25 7.58 2.59 -11.58
CA ASN A 25 7.15 1.92 -10.34
C ASN A 25 5.65 1.64 -10.31
N MET A 26 5.19 0.96 -9.25
CA MET A 26 3.78 0.60 -9.04
C MET A 26 2.99 1.65 -8.24
N LEU A 27 3.68 2.60 -7.57
CA LEU A 27 3.05 3.62 -6.72
C LEU A 27 3.63 5.00 -7.01
N LEU A 28 2.78 5.91 -7.44
CA LEU A 28 3.15 7.29 -7.78
C LEU A 28 3.94 7.98 -6.65
N SER A 29 3.55 7.74 -5.38
CA SER A 29 4.20 8.31 -4.20
C SER A 29 5.63 7.79 -3.94
N LYS A 30 6.09 6.78 -4.67
CA LYS A 30 7.46 6.23 -4.56
C LYS A 30 8.39 6.68 -5.69
N ARG A 31 7.97 7.63 -6.51
CA ARG A 31 8.81 8.18 -7.57
C ARG A 31 9.94 9.01 -6.97
N PRO A 32 11.22 8.73 -7.28
CA PRO A 32 12.37 9.43 -6.70
C PRO A 32 12.47 10.89 -7.13
N ASP A 33 11.95 11.24 -8.29
CA ASP A 33 11.93 12.59 -8.84
C ASP A 33 11.01 13.55 -8.05
N TYR A 34 10.07 13.03 -7.24
CA TYR A 34 9.27 13.85 -6.33
C TYR A 34 10.00 14.26 -5.05
N PHE A 35 11.18 13.71 -4.81
CA PHE A 35 12.01 14.00 -3.63
C PHE A 35 13.30 14.72 -4.05
N ILE A 36 14.45 14.05 -3.88
CA ILE A 36 15.74 14.60 -4.28
C ILE A 36 16.24 13.84 -5.51
N PRO A 37 16.08 14.38 -6.72
CA PRO A 37 16.52 13.73 -7.94
C PRO A 37 17.98 13.28 -7.85
N TYR A 38 18.28 12.08 -8.30
CA TYR A 38 19.60 11.42 -8.32
C TYR A 38 20.20 11.07 -6.96
N LYS A 39 19.68 11.59 -5.84
CA LYS A 39 20.20 11.34 -4.49
C LYS A 39 19.25 10.55 -3.61
N TRP A 40 17.98 10.41 -4.01
CA TRP A 40 17.00 9.64 -3.26
C TRP A 40 17.35 8.15 -3.28
N PRO A 41 17.37 7.45 -2.12
CA PRO A 41 17.59 6.01 -2.05
C PRO A 41 16.35 5.28 -2.58
N THR A 42 16.31 5.02 -3.88
CA THR A 42 15.11 4.60 -4.60
C THR A 42 14.64 3.20 -4.24
N TYR A 43 15.58 2.31 -3.92
CA TYR A 43 15.29 0.91 -3.57
C TYR A 43 15.97 0.53 -2.27
N TYR A 44 15.31 -0.34 -1.51
CA TYR A 44 15.85 -0.87 -0.26
C TYR A 44 16.24 -2.34 -0.41
N SER A 45 17.25 -2.76 0.35
CA SER A 45 17.65 -4.17 0.51
C SER A 45 17.00 -4.80 1.73
N ARG A 46 16.83 -4.03 2.81
CA ARG A 46 16.14 -4.46 4.04
C ARG A 46 15.59 -3.28 4.82
N ALA A 47 14.60 -3.59 5.68
CA ALA A 47 14.07 -2.64 6.63
C ALA A 47 13.81 -3.34 7.98
N LYS A 48 14.07 -2.65 9.10
CA LYS A 48 13.80 -3.15 10.45
C LYS A 48 13.57 -2.02 11.45
N GLY A 49 12.50 -2.10 12.23
CA GLY A 49 12.08 -1.01 13.10
C GLY A 49 11.78 0.23 12.28
N CYS A 50 12.44 1.35 12.56
CA CYS A 50 12.38 2.57 11.76
C CYS A 50 13.56 2.72 10.77
N ASN A 51 14.42 1.72 10.65
CA ASN A 51 15.60 1.81 9.81
C ASN A 51 15.40 1.10 8.47
N VAL A 52 15.93 1.71 7.42
CA VAL A 52 15.93 1.19 6.04
C VAL A 52 17.34 1.24 5.49
N TRP A 53 17.76 0.22 4.77
CA TRP A 53 19.06 0.17 4.08
C TRP A 53 18.83 0.12 2.58
N ASP A 54 19.52 0.97 1.84
CA ASP A 54 19.48 0.95 0.39
C ASP A 54 20.27 -0.24 -0.21
N LEU A 55 20.33 -0.31 -1.53
CA LEU A 55 21.05 -1.39 -2.23
C LEU A 55 22.58 -1.30 -2.08
N ASP A 56 23.09 -0.15 -1.70
CA ASP A 56 24.52 0.06 -1.44
C ASP A 56 24.86 -0.15 0.05
N GLY A 57 23.88 -0.59 0.87
CA GLY A 57 24.03 -0.87 2.29
C GLY A 57 23.99 0.36 3.20
N LYS A 58 23.74 1.55 2.65
CA LYS A 58 23.65 2.75 3.45
C LYS A 58 22.36 2.77 4.25
N LYS A 59 22.48 3.09 5.55
CA LYS A 59 21.37 3.13 6.50
C LYS A 59 20.71 4.49 6.51
N TYR A 60 19.38 4.48 6.59
CA TYR A 60 18.52 5.66 6.78
C TYR A 60 17.53 5.41 7.90
N VAL A 61 17.07 6.47 8.55
CA VAL A 61 15.93 6.43 9.46
C VAL A 61 14.70 6.92 8.69
N ASP A 62 13.66 6.09 8.66
CA ASP A 62 12.42 6.42 7.99
C ASP A 62 11.50 7.21 8.92
N PHE A 63 11.31 8.50 8.63
CA PHE A 63 10.38 9.40 9.29
C PHE A 63 9.05 9.57 8.53
N SER A 64 8.84 8.78 7.46
CA SER A 64 7.60 8.81 6.69
C SER A 64 6.50 7.98 7.36
N ALA A 65 5.36 7.89 6.69
CA ALA A 65 4.23 7.08 7.13
C ALA A 65 4.45 5.55 7.03
N MET A 66 5.70 5.08 6.87
CA MET A 66 6.12 3.67 6.87
C MET A 66 5.17 2.75 6.07
N GLY A 67 5.09 3.00 4.76
CA GLY A 67 4.18 2.25 3.88
C GLY A 67 2.72 2.64 4.04
N ILE A 68 2.46 3.96 4.21
CA ILE A 68 1.11 4.53 4.36
C ILE A 68 0.38 3.92 5.57
N GLY A 69 1.09 3.86 6.71
CA GLY A 69 0.54 3.38 7.98
C GLY A 69 0.42 1.86 8.11
N THR A 70 0.88 1.08 7.12
CA THR A 70 0.78 -0.39 7.19
C THR A 70 1.77 -1.03 8.16
N SER A 71 2.86 -0.35 8.49
CA SER A 71 3.93 -0.86 9.35
C SER A 71 4.03 -0.13 10.69
N LEU A 72 2.90 0.15 11.34
CA LEU A 72 2.83 0.90 12.61
C LEU A 72 3.68 0.30 13.74
N LEU A 73 3.91 -1.01 13.74
CA LEU A 73 4.77 -1.70 14.72
C LEU A 73 6.25 -1.68 14.33
N GLY A 74 6.60 -0.96 13.28
CA GLY A 74 7.93 -0.97 12.69
C GLY A 74 8.12 -2.09 11.66
N TYR A 75 9.09 -1.88 10.77
CA TYR A 75 9.44 -2.86 9.75
C TYR A 75 9.96 -4.16 10.38
N SER A 76 9.61 -5.29 9.76
CA SER A 76 10.13 -6.62 10.13
C SER A 76 9.98 -6.93 11.63
N ASN A 77 8.78 -6.70 12.18
CA ASN A 77 8.48 -7.05 13.57
C ASN A 77 8.56 -8.56 13.78
N ASN A 78 9.38 -9.01 14.73
CA ASN A 78 9.69 -10.42 14.93
C ASN A 78 8.44 -11.25 15.30
N LYS A 79 7.51 -10.70 16.09
CA LYS A 79 6.28 -11.40 16.48
C LYS A 79 5.38 -11.62 15.27
N ILE A 80 5.16 -10.58 14.48
CA ILE A 80 4.37 -10.66 13.24
C ILE A 80 5.00 -11.61 12.23
N ASN A 81 6.33 -11.51 12.03
CA ASN A 81 7.04 -12.39 11.11
C ASN A 81 6.90 -13.85 11.49
N LYS A 82 7.00 -14.18 12.79
CA LYS A 82 6.85 -15.56 13.29
C LYS A 82 5.47 -16.13 12.92
N GLU A 83 4.40 -15.40 13.19
CA GLU A 83 3.03 -15.84 12.87
C GLU A 83 2.80 -15.93 11.35
N ALA A 84 3.30 -14.97 10.58
CA ALA A 84 3.22 -15.01 9.12
C ALA A 84 3.96 -16.22 8.54
N MET A 85 5.16 -16.54 9.05
CA MET A 85 5.91 -17.72 8.62
C MET A 85 5.19 -19.04 8.97
N LEU A 86 4.49 -19.09 10.11
CA LEU A 86 3.67 -20.24 10.48
C LEU A 86 2.48 -20.40 9.52
N ALA A 87 1.79 -19.30 9.22
CA ALA A 87 0.71 -19.32 8.25
C ALA A 87 1.17 -19.78 6.86
N ILE A 88 2.34 -19.30 6.40
CA ILE A 88 2.93 -19.72 5.12
C ILE A 88 3.20 -21.24 5.12
N LYS A 89 3.75 -21.79 6.18
CA LYS A 89 4.00 -23.24 6.31
C LYS A 89 2.74 -24.09 6.30
N ASN A 90 1.62 -23.55 6.81
CA ASN A 90 0.34 -24.24 6.89
C ASN A 90 -0.53 -24.04 5.60
N GLY A 91 -0.07 -23.20 4.67
CA GLY A 91 -0.79 -22.84 3.45
C GLY A 91 -1.65 -21.60 3.62
N VAL A 92 -1.32 -20.57 2.83
CA VAL A 92 -1.96 -19.24 2.90
C VAL A 92 -3.28 -19.16 2.11
N VAL A 93 -3.54 -20.12 1.25
CA VAL A 93 -4.77 -20.19 0.44
C VAL A 93 -5.25 -21.64 0.35
N SER A 94 -6.54 -21.85 0.57
CA SER A 94 -7.19 -23.14 0.48
C SER A 94 -8.57 -22.97 -0.16
N THR A 95 -9.18 -24.09 -0.60
CA THR A 95 -10.58 -24.15 -1.02
C THR A 95 -11.52 -23.93 0.18
N LEU A 96 -11.04 -24.23 1.39
CA LEU A 96 -11.81 -24.05 2.62
C LEU A 96 -11.60 -22.63 3.17
N ASN A 97 -12.54 -22.19 3.98
CA ASN A 97 -12.45 -20.91 4.66
C ASN A 97 -11.34 -20.90 5.72
N CYS A 98 -10.75 -19.74 5.93
CA CYS A 98 -9.74 -19.50 6.95
C CYS A 98 -10.44 -19.14 8.27
N HIS A 99 -10.10 -19.82 9.36
CA HIS A 99 -10.72 -19.54 10.65
C HIS A 99 -10.20 -18.23 11.29
N GLU A 100 -9.04 -17.74 10.85
CA GLU A 100 -8.49 -16.46 11.26
C GLU A 100 -9.39 -15.28 10.83
N ASP A 101 -10.13 -15.42 9.74
CA ASP A 101 -11.11 -14.40 9.32
C ASP A 101 -12.19 -14.20 10.39
N VAL A 102 -12.68 -15.29 10.98
CA VAL A 102 -13.68 -15.24 12.06
C VAL A 102 -13.10 -14.57 13.31
N ARG A 103 -11.91 -15.00 13.72
CA ARG A 103 -11.21 -14.43 14.90
C ARG A 103 -10.92 -12.93 14.71
N LEU A 104 -10.52 -12.53 13.51
CA LEU A 104 -10.30 -11.12 13.19
C LEU A 104 -11.61 -10.33 13.22
N ALA A 105 -12.70 -10.90 12.71
CA ALA A 105 -14.03 -10.29 12.76
C ALA A 105 -14.50 -10.08 14.21
N GLU A 106 -14.40 -11.09 15.06
CA GLU A 106 -14.72 -10.98 16.50
C GLU A 106 -13.90 -9.88 17.17
N TYR A 107 -12.59 -9.86 16.90
CA TYR A 107 -11.69 -8.86 17.47
C TYR A 107 -12.04 -7.44 16.99
N PHE A 108 -12.33 -7.27 15.71
CA PHE A 108 -12.70 -5.99 15.12
C PHE A 108 -14.01 -5.45 15.71
N LEU A 109 -15.04 -6.28 15.80
CA LEU A 109 -16.35 -5.91 16.34
C LEU A 109 -16.30 -5.60 17.85
N LYS A 110 -15.35 -6.18 18.58
CA LYS A 110 -15.11 -5.86 19.99
C LYS A 110 -14.77 -4.38 20.21
N PHE A 111 -14.05 -3.76 19.28
CA PHE A 111 -13.66 -2.34 19.33
C PHE A 111 -14.64 -1.42 18.60
N ASN A 112 -15.42 -1.94 17.67
CA ASN A 112 -16.34 -1.17 16.84
C ASN A 112 -17.80 -1.51 17.18
N LYS A 113 -18.25 -1.11 18.39
CA LYS A 113 -19.56 -1.45 18.96
C LYS A 113 -20.76 -0.93 18.16
N TRP A 114 -20.54 0.00 17.24
CA TRP A 114 -21.56 0.52 16.34
C TRP A 114 -21.84 -0.41 15.14
N ALA A 115 -21.01 -1.42 14.91
CA ALA A 115 -21.10 -2.36 13.82
C ALA A 115 -21.57 -3.74 14.30
N ASP A 116 -22.49 -4.35 13.58
CA ASP A 116 -22.99 -5.71 13.84
C ASP A 116 -22.21 -6.76 13.06
N MET A 117 -21.69 -6.39 11.89
CA MET A 117 -21.00 -7.29 10.98
C MET A 117 -19.80 -6.59 10.33
N VAL A 118 -18.82 -7.36 9.89
CA VAL A 118 -17.65 -6.84 9.16
C VAL A 118 -17.33 -7.72 7.95
N LYS A 119 -16.90 -7.08 6.87
CA LYS A 119 -16.37 -7.75 5.68
C LYS A 119 -15.01 -7.18 5.36
N PHE A 120 -14.02 -8.05 5.28
CA PHE A 120 -12.65 -7.67 4.91
C PHE A 120 -12.46 -7.67 3.39
N THR A 121 -11.61 -6.78 2.94
CA THR A 121 -11.14 -6.66 1.56
C THR A 121 -9.61 -6.54 1.55
N ARG A 122 -8.98 -6.58 0.39
CA ARG A 122 -7.51 -6.54 0.30
C ARG A 122 -6.95 -5.13 0.28
N SER A 123 -7.77 -4.13 -0.06
CA SER A 123 -7.35 -2.73 -0.14
C SER A 123 -8.46 -1.78 0.27
N GLY A 124 -8.08 -0.55 0.65
CA GLY A 124 -9.05 0.51 0.96
C GLY A 124 -9.94 0.85 -0.24
N GLY A 125 -9.40 0.83 -1.47
CA GLY A 125 -10.17 1.04 -2.68
C GLY A 125 -11.26 -0.01 -2.89
N GLU A 126 -10.96 -1.29 -2.65
CA GLU A 126 -11.95 -2.37 -2.68
C GLU A 126 -13.02 -2.20 -1.60
N ALA A 127 -12.62 -1.87 -0.36
CA ALA A 127 -13.56 -1.62 0.74
C ALA A 127 -14.53 -0.50 0.40
N LEU A 128 -14.04 0.59 -0.18
CA LEU A 128 -14.87 1.71 -0.60
C LEU A 128 -15.76 1.37 -1.80
N ALA A 129 -15.29 0.58 -2.76
CA ALA A 129 -16.11 0.08 -3.85
C ALA A 129 -17.28 -0.79 -3.33
N VAL A 130 -17.01 -1.66 -2.36
CA VAL A 130 -18.06 -2.47 -1.71
C VAL A 130 -19.04 -1.58 -0.94
N SER A 131 -18.55 -0.61 -0.16
CA SER A 131 -19.40 0.29 0.64
C SER A 131 -20.33 1.14 -0.24
N ILE A 132 -19.84 1.67 -1.36
CA ILE A 132 -20.66 2.41 -2.33
C ILE A 132 -21.75 1.53 -2.93
N ARG A 133 -21.42 0.28 -3.28
CA ARG A 133 -22.39 -0.70 -3.77
C ARG A 133 -23.48 -0.98 -2.74
N LEU A 134 -23.09 -1.19 -1.50
CA LEU A 134 -24.05 -1.41 -0.40
C LEU A 134 -24.91 -0.19 -0.14
N ALA A 135 -24.34 1.01 -0.13
CA ALA A 135 -25.07 2.25 0.07
C ALA A 135 -26.13 2.48 -1.03
N ARG A 136 -25.78 2.22 -2.29
CA ARG A 136 -26.74 2.32 -3.42
C ARG A 136 -27.84 1.26 -3.30
N ALA A 137 -27.49 0.02 -3.00
CA ALA A 137 -28.46 -1.06 -2.83
C ALA A 137 -29.43 -0.79 -1.69
N TYR A 138 -28.94 -0.29 -0.57
CA TYR A 138 -29.75 0.03 0.60
C TYR A 138 -30.66 1.25 0.37
N SER A 139 -30.12 2.32 -0.24
CA SER A 139 -30.86 3.58 -0.41
C SER A 139 -31.76 3.62 -1.65
N GLY A 140 -31.53 2.74 -2.63
CA GLY A 140 -32.16 2.80 -3.96
C GLY A 140 -31.74 4.02 -4.78
N LYS A 141 -30.61 4.69 -4.43
CA LYS A 141 -30.14 5.91 -5.09
C LYS A 141 -28.81 5.70 -5.78
N ASP A 142 -28.63 6.31 -6.95
CA ASP A 142 -27.39 6.22 -7.74
C ASP A 142 -26.36 7.28 -7.36
N LYS A 143 -26.80 8.47 -6.95
CA LYS A 143 -25.92 9.60 -6.65
C LYS A 143 -25.24 9.44 -5.30
N VAL A 144 -23.93 9.67 -5.28
CA VAL A 144 -23.11 9.61 -4.07
C VAL A 144 -22.39 10.95 -3.89
N LEU A 145 -22.49 11.52 -2.70
CA LEU A 145 -21.67 12.66 -2.28
C LEU A 145 -20.40 12.11 -1.66
N ILE A 146 -19.25 12.63 -2.10
CA ILE A 146 -17.94 12.26 -1.58
C ILE A 146 -17.21 13.49 -1.04
N CYS A 147 -16.44 13.29 0.03
CA CYS A 147 -15.58 14.30 0.63
C CYS A 147 -14.22 13.69 0.95
N GLY A 148 -13.15 14.27 0.41
CA GLY A 148 -11.79 13.78 0.59
C GLY A 148 -11.38 12.66 -0.36
N TYR A 149 -10.26 12.01 -0.04
CA TYR A 149 -9.69 10.93 -0.84
C TYR A 149 -10.34 9.58 -0.53
N HIS A 150 -10.78 8.87 -1.55
CA HIS A 150 -11.45 7.58 -1.43
C HIS A 150 -10.85 6.48 -2.33
N GLY A 151 -9.55 6.50 -2.52
CA GLY A 151 -8.85 5.49 -3.32
C GLY A 151 -8.73 5.89 -4.80
N TRP A 152 -8.33 4.90 -5.61
CA TRP A 152 -8.02 5.09 -7.03
C TRP A 152 -8.89 4.23 -7.95
N HIS A 153 -9.94 3.58 -7.44
CA HIS A 153 -10.86 2.79 -8.22
C HIS A 153 -11.78 3.67 -9.09
N ASP A 154 -12.23 3.14 -10.21
CA ASP A 154 -12.96 3.88 -11.26
C ASP A 154 -14.17 4.66 -10.74
N TRP A 155 -14.92 4.10 -9.79
CA TRP A 155 -16.08 4.78 -9.23
C TRP A 155 -15.75 6.15 -8.64
N TYR A 156 -14.51 6.34 -8.17
CA TYR A 156 -14.00 7.59 -7.59
C TYR A 156 -13.23 8.41 -8.61
N LEU A 157 -12.29 7.80 -9.35
CA LEU A 157 -11.45 8.50 -10.34
C LEU A 157 -12.27 9.07 -11.49
N SER A 158 -13.35 8.40 -11.90
CA SER A 158 -14.22 8.90 -12.97
C SER A 158 -14.82 10.29 -12.68
N THR A 159 -14.90 10.69 -11.41
CA THR A 159 -15.34 12.03 -11.01
C THR A 159 -14.26 13.10 -11.24
N ASN A 160 -13.00 12.70 -11.31
CA ASN A 160 -11.85 13.59 -11.41
C ASN A 160 -11.29 13.72 -12.84
N LEU A 161 -11.79 12.91 -13.78
CA LEU A 161 -11.31 12.86 -15.17
C LEU A 161 -11.78 14.03 -16.05
N LYS A 162 -12.25 15.13 -15.49
CA LYS A 162 -12.65 16.30 -16.26
C LYS A 162 -11.54 16.97 -17.05
N ASN A 163 -10.29 16.77 -16.69
CA ASN A 163 -9.12 17.32 -17.40
C ASN A 163 -8.31 16.19 -18.00
N LYS A 164 -8.05 16.24 -19.30
CA LYS A 164 -7.23 15.26 -20.04
C LYS A 164 -5.80 15.05 -19.51
N ASN A 165 -5.37 15.84 -18.52
CA ASN A 165 -4.03 15.84 -17.92
C ASN A 165 -4.00 15.29 -16.48
N SER A 166 -5.03 14.61 -16.03
CA SER A 166 -5.14 14.15 -14.62
C SER A 166 -4.88 12.66 -14.40
N LEU A 167 -4.14 12.03 -15.31
CA LEU A 167 -3.56 10.69 -15.14
C LEU A 167 -2.05 10.78 -15.02
#